data_157a371fb08d38d8aa09cd7bfe19ae7a
#
_entry.id   157a371fb08d38d8aa09cd7bfe19ae7a
#
_cell.length_a   1.000
_cell.length_b   1.000
_cell.length_c   1.000
_cell.angle_alpha   90.00
_cell.angle_beta   90.00
_cell.angle_gamma   90.00
#
_symmetry.space_group_name_H-M   'P 1'
#
loop_
_entity.id
_entity.type
_entity.pdbx_description
1 polymer ?
#
loop_
_entity_poly.entity_id
_entity_poly.type
_entity_poly.pdbx_seq_one_letter_code
_entity_poly.pdbx_strand_id
1 'polypeptide(L)'
;EGVRRAYLLPDNVLRASILADPAGSRTNTKDNTPAVIHMELVPGGGIDVKLAAKGGGSENKAKMSMLNPSDSIVDWVVKTLPTMGAGWCPPGMLGIGIGGTAEKAVLLAKESLMAPVDIHELRERGPANRVEELRLEIMDRANSLGIGAQGLGGLTTVLDVKILDFPTHAASLPVAMIPNCAATRHAHFTLDGTGIAELTPPSLDEWPQITWDVGPRARKVDLDSITAEDIAQWQPGETLLLSGAMLTGRDAAHKRLLAMLERGEELPEGVDFTNKFIYYVGPVDAVRDEVIGPAGPTTATRMDKFTDDLLEKTGLIGMIGKAER
;
A
#
# COMPACT_ATOMS: atom_id res chain seq x y z
N GLU A 1 10.78 8.66 20.97
CA GLU A 1 11.17 10.08 20.76
C GLU A 1 11.64 10.30 19.30
N GLY A 2 12.49 9.44 18.70
CA GLY A 2 12.95 9.58 17.31
C GLY A 2 11.80 9.68 16.29
N VAL A 3 10.79 8.81 16.40
CA VAL A 3 9.59 8.89 15.54
C VAL A 3 8.89 10.24 15.70
N ARG A 4 8.64 10.69 16.94
CA ARG A 4 8.02 11.98 17.20
C ARG A 4 8.79 13.13 16.54
N ARG A 5 10.10 13.17 16.74
CA ARG A 5 10.95 14.22 16.15
C ARG A 5 10.87 14.22 14.64
N ALA A 6 10.96 13.05 14.00
CA ALA A 6 10.88 12.91 12.54
C ALA A 6 9.55 13.46 11.99
N TYR A 7 8.42 13.16 12.64
CA TYR A 7 7.10 13.63 12.18
C TYR A 7 6.80 15.09 12.50
N LEU A 8 7.58 15.72 13.37
CA LEU A 8 7.45 17.16 13.71
C LEU A 8 8.46 18.05 12.98
N LEU A 9 9.35 17.48 12.17
CA LEU A 9 10.25 18.28 11.33
C LEU A 9 9.45 19.12 10.33
N PRO A 10 9.85 20.38 10.09
CA PRO A 10 9.14 21.27 9.14
C PRO A 10 9.09 20.75 7.71
N ASP A 11 10.10 19.99 7.30
CA ASP A 11 10.26 19.37 5.99
C ASP A 11 9.77 17.90 5.92
N ASN A 12 9.06 17.45 6.96
CA ASN A 12 8.52 16.11 6.98
C ASN A 12 7.43 15.91 5.91
N VAL A 13 7.67 15.02 4.96
CA VAL A 13 6.73 14.64 3.90
C VAL A 13 5.77 13.51 4.32
N LEU A 14 6.00 12.86 5.46
CA LEU A 14 5.17 11.76 5.93
C LEU A 14 4.00 12.29 6.76
N ARG A 15 2.81 11.82 6.45
CA ARG A 15 1.59 12.19 7.17
C ARG A 15 1.44 11.38 8.46
N ALA A 16 1.30 12.05 9.60
CA ALA A 16 0.93 11.42 10.86
C ALA A 16 -0.48 10.78 10.75
N SER A 17 -0.59 9.51 11.11
CA SER A 17 -1.80 8.70 10.92
C SER A 17 -2.19 7.87 12.16
N ILE A 18 -1.43 7.98 13.25
CA ILE A 18 -1.74 7.29 14.50
C ILE A 18 -2.86 8.01 15.23
N LEU A 19 -3.82 7.24 15.71
CA LEU A 19 -4.96 7.74 16.45
C LEU A 19 -4.88 7.27 17.90
N ALA A 20 -4.95 8.19 18.82
CA ALA A 20 -5.22 7.89 20.23
C ALA A 20 -6.68 7.45 20.39
N ASP A 21 -6.96 6.74 21.49
CA ASP A 21 -8.29 6.22 21.81
C ASP A 21 -8.96 5.52 20.63
N PRO A 22 -8.41 4.36 20.17
CA PRO A 22 -8.88 3.69 18.97
C PRO A 22 -10.32 3.16 19.07
N ALA A 23 -10.79 2.90 20.28
CA ALA A 23 -12.15 2.43 20.55
C ALA A 23 -13.16 3.57 20.77
N GLY A 24 -12.71 4.81 20.96
CA GLY A 24 -13.53 5.97 21.26
C GLY A 24 -13.37 7.12 20.26
N SER A 25 -12.77 8.21 20.71
CA SER A 25 -12.68 9.48 19.97
C SER A 25 -11.80 9.45 18.72
N ARG A 26 -10.87 8.50 18.61
CA ARG A 26 -9.95 8.30 17.47
C ARG A 26 -9.21 9.59 17.04
N THR A 27 -8.70 10.32 18.01
CA THR A 27 -8.04 11.60 17.77
C THR A 27 -6.62 11.40 17.25
N ASN A 28 -6.24 12.09 16.15
CA ASN A 28 -4.90 12.00 15.58
C ASN A 28 -3.86 12.57 16.55
N THR A 29 -2.79 11.80 16.79
CA THR A 29 -1.69 12.19 17.70
C THR A 29 -0.81 13.32 17.13
N LYS A 30 -0.88 13.55 15.82
CA LYS A 30 -0.14 14.54 15.02
C LYS A 30 1.37 14.29 14.91
N ASP A 31 1.95 13.55 15.80
CA ASP A 31 3.37 13.19 15.86
C ASP A 31 3.65 11.71 15.52
N ASN A 32 2.61 10.99 15.09
CA ASN A 32 2.64 9.56 14.72
C ASN A 32 3.14 8.63 15.82
N THR A 33 2.96 8.98 17.09
CA THR A 33 3.32 8.14 18.24
C THR A 33 2.09 7.63 18.99
N PRO A 34 2.21 6.53 19.77
CA PRO A 34 3.42 5.71 19.96
C PRO A 34 3.73 4.83 18.76
N ALA A 35 5.01 4.55 18.51
CA ALA A 35 5.42 3.48 17.62
C ALA A 35 5.18 2.11 18.29
N VAL A 36 4.86 1.10 17.50
CA VAL A 36 4.88 -0.30 17.99
C VAL A 36 6.33 -0.77 18.01
N ILE A 37 6.80 -1.20 19.18
CA ILE A 37 8.19 -1.63 19.38
C ILE A 37 8.18 -3.08 19.86
N HIS A 38 8.87 -3.94 19.13
CA HIS A 38 9.19 -5.29 19.56
C HIS A 38 10.67 -5.34 19.90
N MET A 39 11.03 -5.99 21.00
CA MET A 39 12.40 -6.12 21.45
C MET A 39 12.69 -7.60 21.73
N GLU A 40 13.79 -8.08 21.19
CA GLU A 40 14.31 -9.42 21.43
C GLU A 40 15.73 -9.30 21.98
N LEU A 41 16.05 -10.11 22.99
CA LEU A 41 17.38 -10.18 23.56
C LEU A 41 18.13 -11.33 22.89
N VAL A 42 19.24 -10.99 22.25
CA VAL A 42 20.11 -11.95 21.57
C VAL A 42 21.53 -11.90 22.14
N PRO A 43 22.31 -12.98 22.07
CA PRO A 43 23.71 -12.94 22.45
C PRO A 43 24.50 -11.97 21.56
N GLY A 44 25.41 -11.19 22.16
CA GLY A 44 26.28 -10.27 21.43
C GLY A 44 26.33 -8.88 22.06
N GLY A 45 27.06 -7.96 21.43
CA GLY A 45 27.13 -6.55 21.77
C GLY A 45 26.55 -5.71 20.63
N GLY A 46 25.83 -4.67 20.99
CA GLY A 46 25.19 -3.79 20.02
C GLY A 46 23.66 -3.95 19.95
N ILE A 47 23.04 -3.10 19.16
CA ILE A 47 21.58 -3.10 18.97
C ILE A 47 21.32 -3.13 17.45
N ASP A 48 20.65 -4.18 17.00
CA ASP A 48 20.21 -4.29 15.63
C ASP A 48 18.79 -3.73 15.50
N VAL A 49 18.59 -2.75 14.63
CA VAL A 49 17.34 -2.00 14.51
C VAL A 49 16.75 -2.18 13.13
N LYS A 50 15.54 -2.71 13.09
CA LYS A 50 14.70 -2.75 11.89
C LYS A 50 13.52 -1.79 12.06
N LEU A 51 13.39 -0.82 11.18
CA LEU A 51 12.34 0.20 11.21
C LEU A 51 11.49 0.11 9.95
N ALA A 52 10.17 0.17 10.09
CA ALA A 52 9.25 0.20 8.97
C ALA A 52 8.17 1.27 9.15
N ALA A 53 7.96 2.12 8.13
CA ALA A 53 6.81 2.99 8.01
C ALA A 53 5.77 2.33 7.08
N LYS A 54 4.96 1.43 7.63
CA LYS A 54 4.01 0.60 6.88
C LYS A 54 2.67 1.28 6.67
N GLY A 55 2.15 1.19 5.44
CA GLY A 55 0.85 1.74 5.08
C GLY A 55 -0.33 0.97 5.70
N GLY A 56 -1.34 1.70 6.21
CA GLY A 56 -2.54 1.12 6.82
C GLY A 56 -3.38 0.28 5.86
N GLY A 57 -3.38 0.58 4.56
CA GLY A 57 -4.13 -0.20 3.57
C GLY A 57 -3.71 -1.68 3.54
N SER A 58 -2.43 -1.93 3.43
CA SER A 58 -1.88 -3.28 3.46
C SER A 58 -1.92 -3.90 4.87
N GLU A 59 -1.73 -3.10 5.93
CA GLU A 59 -1.87 -3.58 7.31
C GLU A 59 -3.25 -4.15 7.59
N ASN A 60 -4.30 -3.48 7.14
CA ASN A 60 -5.69 -3.91 7.32
C ASN A 60 -6.05 -5.22 6.58
N LYS A 61 -5.15 -5.77 5.79
CA LYS A 61 -5.35 -7.01 5.05
C LYS A 61 -4.63 -8.21 5.66
N ALA A 62 -4.03 -8.04 6.84
CA ALA A 62 -3.45 -9.14 7.60
C ALA A 62 -4.47 -10.25 7.83
N LYS A 63 -4.04 -11.49 7.66
CA LYS A 63 -4.83 -12.70 7.87
C LYS A 63 -4.05 -13.71 8.71
N MET A 64 -4.75 -14.44 9.55
CA MET A 64 -4.17 -15.51 10.37
C MET A 64 -5.17 -16.65 10.47
N SER A 65 -4.67 -17.87 10.51
CA SER A 65 -5.46 -19.07 10.74
C SER A 65 -4.69 -20.10 11.55
N MET A 66 -5.39 -20.86 12.36
CA MET A 66 -4.90 -22.08 12.95
C MET A 66 -5.25 -23.22 11.99
N LEU A 67 -4.28 -23.67 11.21
CA LEU A 67 -4.45 -24.79 10.29
C LEU A 67 -4.30 -26.12 11.07
N ASN A 68 -4.86 -27.20 10.50
CA ASN A 68 -4.49 -28.52 10.95
C ASN A 68 -3.08 -28.86 10.45
N PRO A 69 -2.31 -29.67 11.19
CA PRO A 69 -0.94 -30.06 10.77
C PRO A 69 -0.85 -30.71 9.37
N SER A 70 -1.95 -31.28 8.88
CA SER A 70 -2.05 -31.89 7.56
C SER A 70 -2.49 -30.93 6.44
N ASP A 71 -2.88 -29.70 6.78
CA ASP A 71 -3.38 -28.74 5.80
C ASP A 71 -2.22 -28.14 4.98
N SER A 72 -2.50 -27.80 3.73
CA SER A 72 -1.56 -27.15 2.84
C SER A 72 -1.49 -25.63 3.13
N ILE A 73 -0.31 -25.18 3.55
CA ILE A 73 -0.04 -23.74 3.73
C ILE A 73 -0.21 -23.00 2.42
N VAL A 74 0.29 -23.56 1.32
CA VAL A 74 0.19 -22.94 -0.02
C VAL A 74 -1.26 -22.76 -0.45
N ASP A 75 -2.10 -23.78 -0.25
CA ASP A 75 -3.52 -23.70 -0.61
C ASP A 75 -4.26 -22.67 0.26
N TRP A 76 -3.92 -22.58 1.54
CA TRP A 76 -4.48 -21.55 2.40
C TRP A 76 -4.12 -20.14 1.92
N VAL A 77 -2.86 -19.89 1.57
CA VAL A 77 -2.40 -18.59 1.05
C VAL A 77 -3.13 -18.26 -0.26
N VAL A 78 -3.11 -19.16 -1.23
CA VAL A 78 -3.72 -18.96 -2.55
C VAL A 78 -5.24 -18.73 -2.45
N LYS A 79 -5.94 -19.45 -1.57
CA LYS A 79 -7.36 -19.26 -1.31
C LYS A 79 -7.66 -17.93 -0.60
N THR A 80 -6.77 -17.50 0.29
CA THR A 80 -6.96 -16.30 1.11
C THR A 80 -6.65 -15.02 0.34
N LEU A 81 -5.64 -15.04 -0.53
CA LEU A 81 -5.15 -13.86 -1.23
C LEU A 81 -6.24 -13.08 -2.00
N PRO A 82 -7.13 -13.70 -2.78
CA PRO A 82 -8.22 -12.99 -3.45
C PRO A 82 -9.17 -12.27 -2.47
N THR A 83 -9.37 -12.81 -1.27
CA THR A 83 -10.25 -12.20 -0.25
C THR A 83 -9.72 -10.88 0.30
N MET A 84 -8.48 -10.55 0.04
CA MET A 84 -7.88 -9.27 0.45
C MET A 84 -8.32 -8.11 -0.46
N GLY A 85 -8.81 -8.40 -1.66
CA GLY A 85 -9.17 -7.41 -2.67
C GLY A 85 -7.97 -6.53 -3.07
N ALA A 86 -8.23 -5.38 -3.68
CA ALA A 86 -7.20 -4.43 -4.09
C ALA A 86 -6.66 -3.52 -2.97
N GLY A 87 -7.20 -3.62 -1.75
CA GLY A 87 -6.90 -2.68 -0.65
C GLY A 87 -5.46 -2.69 -0.15
N TRP A 88 -4.68 -3.73 -0.46
CA TRP A 88 -3.25 -3.80 -0.13
C TRP A 88 -2.34 -3.31 -1.27
N CYS A 89 -2.94 -2.84 -2.36
CA CYS A 89 -2.26 -2.27 -3.52
C CYS A 89 -1.29 -3.25 -4.22
N PRO A 90 -1.75 -4.41 -4.73
CA PRO A 90 -0.90 -5.28 -5.52
C PRO A 90 -0.43 -4.56 -6.81
N PRO A 91 0.76 -4.94 -7.38
CA PRO A 91 1.64 -5.98 -6.87
C PRO A 91 2.43 -5.53 -5.64
N GLY A 92 2.70 -6.47 -4.75
CA GLY A 92 3.45 -6.19 -3.52
C GLY A 92 4.09 -7.44 -2.93
N MET A 93 4.57 -7.37 -1.70
CA MET A 93 5.19 -8.49 -1.01
C MET A 93 4.22 -9.18 -0.06
N LEU A 94 4.39 -10.47 0.15
CA LEU A 94 3.72 -11.24 1.19
C LEU A 94 4.71 -11.64 2.27
N GLY A 95 4.47 -11.19 3.50
CA GLY A 95 5.14 -11.70 4.68
C GLY A 95 4.33 -12.82 5.31
N ILE A 96 4.93 -13.98 5.49
CA ILE A 96 4.28 -15.16 6.04
C ILE A 96 5.05 -15.63 7.26
N GLY A 97 4.33 -15.88 8.34
CA GLY A 97 4.86 -16.49 9.57
C GLY A 97 4.22 -17.84 9.79
N ILE A 98 5.04 -18.85 10.07
CA ILE A 98 4.61 -20.23 10.24
C ILE A 98 5.07 -20.74 11.60
N GLY A 99 4.17 -21.33 12.36
CA GLY A 99 4.52 -22.00 13.62
C GLY A 99 4.57 -21.08 14.84
N GLY A 100 5.16 -21.56 15.92
CA GLY A 100 5.09 -20.94 17.23
C GLY A 100 3.69 -21.01 17.84
N THR A 101 3.28 -19.91 18.44
CA THR A 101 1.91 -19.63 18.89
C THR A 101 1.20 -18.69 17.90
N ALA A 102 -0.09 -18.43 18.07
CA ALA A 102 -0.86 -17.59 17.18
C ALA A 102 -0.22 -16.19 17.00
N GLU A 103 0.12 -15.54 18.10
CA GLU A 103 0.78 -14.23 18.11
C GLU A 103 2.20 -14.30 17.51
N LYS A 104 2.96 -15.38 17.76
CA LYS A 104 4.31 -15.54 17.19
C LYS A 104 4.25 -15.65 15.66
N ALA A 105 3.30 -16.39 15.11
CA ALA A 105 3.10 -16.46 13.66
C ALA A 105 2.82 -15.07 13.04
N VAL A 106 2.00 -14.24 13.68
CA VAL A 106 1.73 -12.87 13.23
C VAL A 106 2.97 -11.99 13.31
N LEU A 107 3.76 -12.11 14.38
CA LEU A 107 5.03 -11.38 14.51
C LEU A 107 6.04 -11.78 13.45
N LEU A 108 6.19 -13.09 13.18
CA LEU A 108 7.06 -13.60 12.13
C LEU A 108 6.65 -13.10 10.75
N ALA A 109 5.36 -13.08 10.45
CA ALA A 109 4.84 -12.53 9.19
C ALA A 109 5.18 -11.05 9.03
N LYS A 110 5.11 -10.27 10.10
CA LYS A 110 5.50 -8.86 10.10
C LYS A 110 7.00 -8.68 9.91
N GLU A 111 7.79 -9.44 10.65
CA GLU A 111 9.25 -9.36 10.60
C GLU A 111 9.79 -9.79 9.24
N SER A 112 9.23 -10.85 8.64
CA SER A 112 9.68 -11.34 7.33
C SER A 112 9.62 -10.28 6.24
N LEU A 113 8.67 -9.34 6.31
CA LEU A 113 8.56 -8.23 5.35
C LEU A 113 9.76 -7.27 5.37
N MET A 114 10.54 -7.26 6.45
CA MET A 114 11.70 -6.37 6.58
C MET A 114 12.97 -6.94 5.93
N ALA A 115 12.95 -8.20 5.47
CA ALA A 115 14.03 -8.78 4.71
C ALA A 115 14.15 -8.16 3.32
N PRO A 116 15.35 -8.03 2.76
CA PRO A 116 15.55 -7.56 1.39
C PRO A 116 14.79 -8.40 0.35
N VAL A 117 14.42 -7.80 -0.78
CA VAL A 117 13.85 -8.53 -1.91
C VAL A 117 14.94 -9.39 -2.55
N ASP A 118 14.75 -10.70 -2.59
CA ASP A 118 15.74 -11.67 -3.04
C ASP A 118 15.16 -12.85 -3.87
N ILE A 119 13.91 -12.74 -4.28
CA ILE A 119 13.20 -13.85 -4.96
C ILE A 119 13.85 -14.20 -6.31
N HIS A 120 14.44 -13.22 -7.01
CA HIS A 120 15.12 -13.47 -8.27
C HIS A 120 16.39 -14.27 -8.05
N GLU A 121 17.22 -13.89 -7.08
CA GLU A 121 18.40 -14.64 -6.67
C GLU A 121 18.02 -16.06 -6.22
N LEU A 122 16.96 -16.19 -5.42
CA LEU A 122 16.45 -17.48 -4.99
C LEU A 122 16.07 -18.38 -6.18
N ARG A 123 15.43 -17.83 -7.20
CA ARG A 123 15.09 -18.58 -8.42
C ARG A 123 16.33 -19.04 -9.19
N GLU A 124 17.33 -18.19 -9.31
CA GLU A 124 18.56 -18.49 -10.04
C GLU A 124 19.39 -19.59 -9.36
N ARG A 125 19.57 -19.50 -8.04
CA ARG A 125 20.35 -20.49 -7.29
C ARG A 125 19.60 -21.76 -6.93
N GLY A 126 18.27 -21.71 -6.96
CA GLY A 126 17.39 -22.76 -6.46
C GLY A 126 17.21 -22.77 -4.94
N PRO A 127 16.14 -23.43 -4.46
CA PRO A 127 15.83 -23.50 -3.02
C PRO A 127 16.78 -24.47 -2.29
N ALA A 128 17.28 -24.06 -1.12
CA ALA A 128 18.15 -24.85 -0.26
C ALA A 128 17.40 -25.57 0.89
N ASN A 129 16.15 -25.21 1.13
CA ASN A 129 15.33 -25.75 2.22
C ASN A 129 13.84 -25.62 1.92
N ARG A 130 13.01 -26.25 2.77
CA ARG A 130 11.55 -26.28 2.58
C ARG A 130 10.90 -24.89 2.61
N VAL A 131 11.41 -23.96 3.40
CA VAL A 131 10.89 -22.59 3.46
C VAL A 131 11.09 -21.88 2.11
N GLU A 132 12.24 -22.03 1.51
CA GLU A 132 12.54 -21.45 0.19
C GLU A 132 11.73 -22.11 -0.93
N GLU A 133 11.50 -23.43 -0.87
CA GLU A 133 10.58 -24.10 -1.79
C GLU A 133 9.16 -23.53 -1.69
N LEU A 134 8.64 -23.33 -0.46
CA LEU A 134 7.32 -22.73 -0.24
C LEU A 134 7.24 -21.30 -0.77
N ARG A 135 8.30 -20.51 -0.64
CA ARG A 135 8.35 -19.14 -1.19
C ARG A 135 8.15 -19.15 -2.70
N LEU A 136 8.88 -20.00 -3.42
CA LEU A 136 8.76 -20.13 -4.88
C LEU A 136 7.39 -20.65 -5.28
N GLU A 137 6.89 -21.71 -4.64
CA GLU A 137 5.59 -22.30 -4.94
C GLU A 137 4.44 -21.29 -4.71
N ILE A 138 4.45 -20.57 -3.60
CA ILE A 138 3.45 -19.55 -3.31
C ILE A 138 3.54 -18.41 -4.31
N MET A 139 4.75 -17.96 -4.67
CA MET A 139 4.96 -16.90 -5.64
C MET A 139 4.34 -17.24 -7.00
N ASP A 140 4.60 -18.43 -7.51
CA ASP A 140 4.10 -18.88 -8.80
C ASP A 140 2.58 -19.05 -8.81
N ARG A 141 2.02 -19.68 -7.79
CA ARG A 141 0.58 -19.86 -7.66
C ARG A 141 -0.17 -18.55 -7.40
N ALA A 142 0.38 -17.65 -6.61
CA ALA A 142 -0.21 -16.34 -6.36
C ALA A 142 -0.25 -15.48 -7.64
N ASN A 143 0.81 -15.50 -8.43
CA ASN A 143 0.84 -14.80 -9.72
C ASN A 143 -0.09 -15.43 -10.76
N SER A 144 -0.29 -16.73 -10.71
CA SER A 144 -1.25 -17.45 -11.59
C SER A 144 -2.71 -17.08 -11.32
N LEU A 145 -3.02 -16.43 -10.19
CA LEU A 145 -4.37 -15.92 -9.92
C LEU A 145 -4.79 -14.77 -10.83
N GLY A 146 -3.84 -14.10 -11.47
CA GLY A 146 -4.13 -13.01 -12.42
C GLY A 146 -4.73 -11.75 -11.78
N ILE A 147 -4.62 -11.57 -10.47
CA ILE A 147 -5.15 -10.38 -9.78
C ILE A 147 -4.49 -9.12 -10.31
N GLY A 148 -3.18 -9.13 -10.50
CA GLY A 148 -2.42 -8.08 -11.16
C GLY A 148 -2.39 -6.74 -10.43
N ALA A 149 -1.88 -5.74 -11.15
CA ALA A 149 -1.70 -4.40 -10.62
C ALA A 149 -3.04 -3.80 -10.17
N GLN A 150 -3.10 -3.35 -8.94
CA GLN A 150 -4.27 -2.72 -8.30
C GLN A 150 -5.55 -3.60 -8.32
N GLY A 151 -5.41 -4.91 -8.58
CA GLY A 151 -6.55 -5.82 -8.69
C GLY A 151 -7.29 -5.75 -10.04
N LEU A 152 -6.71 -5.12 -11.04
CA LEU A 152 -7.31 -4.90 -12.35
C LEU A 152 -6.94 -5.98 -13.38
N GLY A 153 -6.31 -7.05 -12.95
CA GLY A 153 -5.79 -8.10 -13.82
C GLY A 153 -4.32 -7.90 -14.19
N GLY A 154 -3.65 -8.99 -14.49
CA GLY A 154 -2.25 -8.97 -14.93
C GLY A 154 -1.43 -10.15 -14.41
N LEU A 155 -0.22 -10.26 -14.92
CA LEU A 155 0.68 -11.40 -14.65
C LEU A 155 1.39 -11.31 -13.30
N THR A 156 1.47 -10.13 -12.70
CA THR A 156 2.21 -9.90 -11.45
C THR A 156 1.26 -9.42 -10.36
N THR A 157 0.97 -10.28 -9.41
CA THR A 157 0.20 -9.98 -8.19
C THR A 157 1.13 -9.79 -7.00
N VAL A 158 2.18 -10.61 -6.93
CA VAL A 158 3.17 -10.64 -5.85
C VAL A 158 4.56 -10.44 -6.44
N LEU A 159 5.33 -9.55 -5.81
CA LEU A 159 6.72 -9.23 -6.19
C LEU A 159 7.74 -10.11 -5.46
N ASP A 160 7.44 -10.48 -4.23
CA ASP A 160 8.23 -11.40 -3.41
C ASP A 160 7.38 -12.02 -2.31
N VAL A 161 7.75 -13.23 -1.90
CA VAL A 161 7.18 -13.96 -0.77
C VAL A 161 8.26 -14.17 0.28
N LYS A 162 8.06 -13.63 1.46
CA LYS A 162 8.96 -13.74 2.61
C LYS A 162 8.35 -14.67 3.63
N ILE A 163 9.11 -15.64 4.11
CA ILE A 163 8.64 -16.60 5.13
C ILE A 163 9.64 -16.68 6.26
N LEU A 164 9.16 -16.56 7.48
CA LEU A 164 9.86 -16.98 8.69
C LEU A 164 9.05 -18.06 9.40
N ASP A 165 9.74 -19.04 9.95
CA ASP A 165 9.13 -20.14 10.70
C ASP A 165 9.70 -20.27 12.11
N PHE A 166 8.96 -20.96 12.96
CA PHE A 166 9.34 -21.22 14.34
C PHE A 166 8.76 -22.57 14.79
N PRO A 167 9.48 -23.34 15.65
CA PRO A 167 8.96 -24.58 16.19
C PRO A 167 7.58 -24.41 16.82
N THR A 168 6.68 -25.38 16.56
CA THR A 168 5.29 -25.32 17.02
C THR A 168 4.88 -26.60 17.72
N HIS A 169 3.77 -26.57 18.45
CA HIS A 169 3.19 -27.75 19.07
C HIS A 169 2.69 -28.74 18.01
N ALA A 170 2.91 -30.03 18.24
CA ALA A 170 2.59 -31.10 17.28
C ALA A 170 1.12 -31.10 16.77
N ALA A 171 0.19 -30.61 17.58
CA ALA A 171 -1.23 -30.53 17.23
C ALA A 171 -1.66 -29.20 16.59
N SER A 172 -0.73 -28.28 16.29
CA SER A 172 -1.07 -26.96 15.79
C SER A 172 -0.19 -26.52 14.62
N LEU A 173 -0.79 -25.75 13.71
CA LEU A 173 -0.07 -25.12 12.59
C LEU A 173 -0.61 -23.67 12.42
N PRO A 174 -0.18 -22.74 13.30
CA PRO A 174 -0.54 -21.35 13.12
C PRO A 174 0.18 -20.79 11.89
N VAL A 175 -0.57 -20.13 11.02
CA VAL A 175 -0.05 -19.45 9.82
C VAL A 175 -0.64 -18.04 9.74
N ALA A 176 0.23 -17.06 9.59
CA ALA A 176 -0.19 -15.68 9.37
C ALA A 176 0.38 -15.15 8.05
N MET A 177 -0.37 -14.28 7.40
CA MET A 177 0.03 -13.59 6.18
C MET A 177 -0.27 -12.10 6.29
N ILE A 178 0.74 -11.28 6.09
CA ILE A 178 0.66 -9.83 6.10
C ILE A 178 1.19 -9.30 4.76
N PRO A 179 0.35 -8.68 3.93
CA PRO A 179 0.83 -8.08 2.69
C PRO A 179 1.53 -6.75 2.95
N ASN A 180 2.41 -6.37 2.04
CA ASN A 180 3.00 -5.03 1.94
C ASN A 180 2.92 -4.56 0.49
N CYS A 181 2.55 -3.29 0.28
CA CYS A 181 2.59 -2.72 -1.07
C CYS A 181 4.03 -2.53 -1.55
N ALA A 182 4.22 -2.26 -2.84
CA ALA A 182 5.55 -2.02 -3.41
C ALA A 182 6.28 -0.82 -2.76
N ALA A 183 5.54 0.15 -2.22
CA ALA A 183 6.11 1.28 -1.50
C ALA A 183 6.69 0.84 -0.15
N THR A 184 7.89 0.31 -0.18
CA THR A 184 8.63 -0.19 0.99
C THR A 184 9.43 0.95 1.60
N ARG A 185 9.14 1.27 2.85
CA ARG A 185 9.82 2.30 3.64
C ARG A 185 10.44 1.64 4.87
N HIS A 186 11.53 0.92 4.65
CA HIS A 186 12.24 0.18 5.67
C HIS A 186 13.66 0.75 5.83
N ALA A 187 14.17 0.72 7.06
CA ALA A 187 15.56 0.98 7.37
C ALA A 187 16.08 -0.12 8.29
N HIS A 188 17.29 -0.58 8.04
CA HIS A 188 17.97 -1.57 8.87
C HIS A 188 19.37 -1.05 9.17
N PHE A 189 19.74 -1.03 10.45
CA PHE A 189 21.06 -0.56 10.89
C PHE A 189 21.41 -1.15 12.25
N THR A 190 22.71 -1.18 12.54
CA THR A 190 23.25 -1.66 13.82
C THR A 190 23.89 -0.50 14.58
N LEU A 191 23.59 -0.40 15.86
CA LEU A 191 24.28 0.49 16.79
C LEU A 191 25.29 -0.33 17.60
N ASP A 192 26.55 -0.16 17.29
CA ASP A 192 27.66 -0.89 17.91
C ASP A 192 28.40 -0.09 19.00
N GLY A 193 27.95 1.13 19.26
CA GLY A 193 28.54 2.06 20.24
C GLY A 193 29.61 2.98 19.65
N THR A 194 29.94 2.89 18.37
CA THR A 194 30.96 3.74 17.73
C THR A 194 30.42 5.09 17.26
N GLY A 195 29.11 5.29 17.25
CA GLY A 195 28.48 6.55 16.84
C GLY A 195 27.08 6.38 16.27
N ILE A 196 26.69 7.35 15.44
CA ILE A 196 25.41 7.34 14.72
C ILE A 196 25.54 6.43 13.50
N ALA A 197 24.57 5.55 13.30
CA ALA A 197 24.51 4.74 12.09
C ALA A 197 24.26 5.63 10.87
N GLU A 198 25.11 5.53 9.86
CA GLU A 198 24.90 6.21 8.59
C GLU A 198 24.01 5.38 7.69
N LEU A 199 22.92 6.00 7.22
CA LEU A 199 22.00 5.41 6.25
C LEU A 199 22.14 6.20 4.94
N THR A 200 22.69 5.56 3.92
CA THR A 200 22.77 6.16 2.59
C THR A 200 21.43 5.93 1.87
N PRO A 201 20.68 6.99 1.54
CA PRO A 201 19.46 6.82 0.74
C PRO A 201 19.81 6.30 -0.65
N PRO A 202 18.94 5.47 -1.27
CA PRO A 202 19.16 5.02 -2.63
C PRO A 202 19.18 6.21 -3.60
N SER A 203 20.10 6.17 -4.58
CA SER A 203 20.17 7.19 -5.60
C SER A 203 18.99 7.05 -6.57
N LEU A 204 18.37 8.18 -6.94
CA LEU A 204 17.33 8.19 -7.98
C LEU A 204 17.89 7.79 -9.36
N ASP A 205 19.20 7.94 -9.58
CA ASP A 205 19.85 7.57 -10.84
C ASP A 205 19.93 6.05 -11.05
N GLU A 206 19.80 5.27 -9.98
CA GLU A 206 19.71 3.80 -10.05
C GLU A 206 18.33 3.31 -10.54
N TRP A 207 17.33 4.18 -10.57
CA TRP A 207 15.99 3.81 -10.99
C TRP A 207 15.90 3.77 -12.52
N PRO A 208 15.40 2.65 -13.10
CA PRO A 208 15.31 2.54 -14.54
C PRO A 208 14.35 3.59 -15.13
N GLN A 209 14.75 4.16 -16.25
CA GLN A 209 13.87 4.97 -17.07
C GLN A 209 12.96 4.02 -17.85
N ILE A 210 11.67 4.01 -17.50
CA ILE A 210 10.68 3.14 -18.13
C ILE A 210 9.86 3.95 -19.11
N THR A 211 9.89 3.57 -20.39
CA THR A 211 8.94 4.04 -21.39
C THR A 211 7.78 3.06 -21.46
N TRP A 212 6.57 3.57 -21.33
CA TRP A 212 5.37 2.77 -21.38
C TRP A 212 4.63 2.98 -22.71
N ASP A 213 4.43 1.89 -23.44
CA ASP A 213 3.56 1.91 -24.62
C ASP A 213 2.15 1.50 -24.20
N VAL A 214 1.23 2.43 -24.32
CA VAL A 214 -0.18 2.25 -23.94
C VAL A 214 -1.00 1.49 -24.98
N GLY A 215 -0.37 1.13 -26.10
CA GLY A 215 -1.00 0.41 -27.19
C GLY A 215 -1.95 1.25 -28.05
N PRO A 216 -2.27 0.78 -29.25
CA PRO A 216 -3.00 1.58 -30.27
C PRO A 216 -4.49 1.77 -30.01
N ARG A 217 -5.07 1.08 -29.03
CA ARG A 217 -6.52 1.19 -28.72
C ARG A 217 -6.84 2.21 -27.65
N ALA A 218 -5.85 2.81 -27.01
CA ALA A 218 -6.11 3.82 -25.98
C ALA A 218 -6.57 5.13 -26.60
N ARG A 219 -7.74 5.62 -26.17
CA ARG A 219 -8.29 6.91 -26.59
C ARG A 219 -7.62 8.02 -25.81
N LYS A 220 -7.03 8.99 -26.49
CA LYS A 220 -6.48 10.19 -25.86
C LYS A 220 -7.60 11.17 -25.55
N VAL A 221 -7.61 11.69 -24.32
CA VAL A 221 -8.63 12.61 -23.82
C VAL A 221 -7.93 13.78 -23.13
N ASP A 222 -8.30 14.99 -23.54
CA ASP A 222 -7.86 16.21 -22.88
C ASP A 222 -8.93 16.70 -21.91
N LEU A 223 -8.61 16.62 -20.60
CA LEU A 223 -9.54 17.00 -19.52
C LEU A 223 -9.79 18.51 -19.43
N ASP A 224 -8.96 19.34 -20.05
CA ASP A 224 -9.12 20.79 -20.03
C ASP A 224 -10.16 21.27 -21.05
N SER A 225 -10.46 20.43 -22.04
CA SER A 225 -11.42 20.75 -23.12
C SER A 225 -12.63 19.81 -23.21
N ILE A 226 -12.68 18.75 -22.38
CA ILE A 226 -13.74 17.75 -22.45
C ILE A 226 -15.10 18.28 -21.98
N THR A 227 -16.15 17.81 -22.62
CA THR A 227 -17.54 18.14 -22.28
C THR A 227 -18.30 16.95 -21.72
N ALA A 228 -19.45 17.19 -21.09
CA ALA A 228 -20.34 16.13 -20.61
C ALA A 228 -20.86 15.27 -21.78
N GLU A 229 -21.05 15.83 -22.95
CA GLU A 229 -21.46 15.13 -24.17
C GLU A 229 -20.37 14.15 -24.65
N ASP A 230 -19.09 14.52 -24.52
CA ASP A 230 -17.98 13.64 -24.86
C ASP A 230 -17.92 12.45 -23.90
N ILE A 231 -18.13 12.70 -22.60
CA ILE A 231 -18.16 11.65 -21.57
C ILE A 231 -19.31 10.68 -21.80
N ALA A 232 -20.47 11.19 -22.22
CA ALA A 232 -21.65 10.35 -22.50
C ALA A 232 -21.44 9.33 -23.64
N GLN A 233 -20.40 9.53 -24.47
CA GLN A 233 -20.03 8.61 -25.54
C GLN A 233 -19.10 7.47 -25.08
N TRP A 234 -18.55 7.55 -23.87
CA TRP A 234 -17.64 6.53 -23.37
C TRP A 234 -18.38 5.23 -23.06
N GLN A 235 -17.68 4.13 -23.28
CA GLN A 235 -18.24 2.81 -23.01
C GLN A 235 -17.45 2.13 -21.87
N PRO A 236 -18.13 1.38 -21.01
CA PRO A 236 -17.46 0.57 -19.99
C PRO A 236 -16.40 -0.34 -20.61
N GLY A 237 -15.19 -0.36 -20.02
CA GLY A 237 -14.06 -1.15 -20.51
C GLY A 237 -13.16 -0.44 -21.51
N GLU A 238 -13.45 0.79 -21.93
CA GLU A 238 -12.53 1.59 -22.75
C GLU A 238 -11.26 1.95 -21.96
N THR A 239 -10.13 1.95 -22.67
CA THR A 239 -8.86 2.46 -22.15
C THR A 239 -8.69 3.92 -22.57
N LEU A 240 -8.62 4.81 -21.60
CA LEU A 240 -8.47 6.25 -21.82
C LEU A 240 -7.09 6.71 -21.33
N LEU A 241 -6.46 7.58 -22.11
CA LEU A 241 -5.26 8.34 -21.74
C LEU A 241 -5.67 9.76 -21.41
N LEU A 242 -5.76 10.05 -20.13
CA LEU A 242 -6.19 11.36 -19.65
C LEU A 242 -5.00 12.31 -19.54
N SER A 243 -5.10 13.48 -20.12
CA SER A 243 -4.16 14.58 -19.98
C SER A 243 -4.92 15.84 -19.57
N GLY A 244 -4.25 16.78 -18.90
CA GLY A 244 -4.86 18.02 -18.44
C GLY A 244 -4.94 18.15 -16.92
N ALA A 245 -5.55 19.23 -16.45
CA ALA A 245 -5.68 19.53 -15.04
C ALA A 245 -6.78 18.70 -14.36
N MET A 246 -6.49 18.17 -13.18
CA MET A 246 -7.50 17.51 -12.35
C MET A 246 -7.31 17.85 -10.88
N LEU A 247 -8.38 17.79 -10.12
CA LEU A 247 -8.35 17.96 -8.68
C LEU A 247 -7.90 16.66 -8.01
N THR A 248 -7.27 16.77 -6.85
CA THR A 248 -6.93 15.60 -6.03
C THR A 248 -7.61 15.67 -4.67
N GLY A 249 -8.17 14.56 -4.21
CA GLY A 249 -8.82 14.51 -2.90
C GLY A 249 -9.17 13.11 -2.46
N ARG A 250 -9.20 12.89 -1.14
CA ARG A 250 -9.62 11.63 -0.51
C ARG A 250 -10.60 11.89 0.63
N ASP A 251 -10.83 10.89 1.48
CA ASP A 251 -11.80 10.90 2.58
C ASP A 251 -11.88 12.23 3.35
N ALA A 252 -10.75 12.78 3.76
CA ALA A 252 -10.71 14.01 4.56
C ALA A 252 -11.17 15.25 3.77
N ALA A 253 -10.76 15.34 2.49
CA ALA A 253 -11.17 16.42 1.61
C ALA A 253 -12.68 16.34 1.33
N HIS A 254 -13.17 15.16 0.93
CA HIS A 254 -14.60 14.94 0.66
C HIS A 254 -15.48 15.23 1.88
N LYS A 255 -15.09 14.74 3.07
CA LYS A 255 -15.83 15.03 4.31
C LYS A 255 -15.88 16.53 4.61
N ARG A 256 -14.76 17.24 4.41
CA ARG A 256 -14.69 18.69 4.63
C ARG A 256 -15.57 19.44 3.64
N LEU A 257 -15.48 19.09 2.35
CA LEU A 257 -16.27 19.71 1.29
C LEU A 257 -17.77 19.52 1.52
N LEU A 258 -18.20 18.30 1.81
CA LEU A 258 -19.59 18.02 2.09
C LEU A 258 -20.09 18.85 3.29
N ALA A 259 -19.33 18.90 4.38
CA ALA A 259 -19.70 19.72 5.53
C ALA A 259 -19.79 21.22 5.23
N MET A 260 -18.97 21.75 4.32
CA MET A 260 -19.07 23.13 3.84
C MET A 260 -20.34 23.35 3.00
N LEU A 261 -20.62 22.43 2.05
CA LEU A 261 -21.81 22.48 1.23
C LEU A 261 -23.10 22.39 2.06
N GLU A 262 -23.15 21.55 3.07
CA GLU A 262 -24.29 21.41 4.00
C GLU A 262 -24.54 22.69 4.81
N ARG A 263 -23.51 23.46 5.13
CA ARG A 263 -23.61 24.75 5.83
C ARG A 263 -23.86 25.94 4.89
N GLY A 264 -23.88 25.70 3.56
CA GLY A 264 -24.00 26.76 2.58
C GLY A 264 -22.77 27.66 2.49
N GLU A 265 -21.61 27.17 2.92
CA GLU A 265 -20.34 27.89 2.82
C GLU A 265 -19.79 27.85 1.39
N GLU A 266 -19.07 28.89 1.01
CA GLU A 266 -18.33 28.90 -0.26
C GLU A 266 -17.18 27.88 -0.23
N LEU A 267 -16.85 27.32 -1.38
CA LEU A 267 -15.69 26.44 -1.53
C LEU A 267 -14.39 27.20 -1.22
N PRO A 268 -13.31 26.49 -0.83
CA PRO A 268 -12.03 27.14 -0.56
C PRO A 268 -11.57 27.99 -1.76
N GLU A 269 -10.95 29.14 -1.51
CA GLU A 269 -10.40 30.01 -2.53
C GLU A 269 -9.50 29.23 -3.53
N GLY A 270 -9.70 29.43 -4.81
CA GLY A 270 -8.96 28.75 -5.89
C GLY A 270 -9.42 27.32 -6.19
N VAL A 271 -10.46 26.81 -5.51
CA VAL A 271 -11.03 25.50 -5.79
C VAL A 271 -12.32 25.63 -6.60
N ASP A 272 -12.26 25.26 -7.88
CA ASP A 272 -13.40 25.18 -8.78
C ASP A 272 -13.56 23.74 -9.27
N PHE A 273 -14.74 23.17 -9.07
CA PHE A 273 -15.09 21.82 -9.49
C PHE A 273 -15.81 21.77 -10.84
N THR A 274 -16.22 22.93 -11.37
CA THR A 274 -17.03 23.02 -12.59
C THR A 274 -16.30 22.42 -13.79
N ASN A 275 -16.89 21.42 -14.40
CA ASN A 275 -16.32 20.67 -15.53
C ASN A 275 -14.94 20.05 -15.22
N LYS A 276 -14.68 19.67 -13.97
CA LYS A 276 -13.41 19.06 -13.57
C LYS A 276 -13.58 17.58 -13.18
N PHE A 277 -12.45 16.89 -13.22
CA PHE A 277 -12.32 15.54 -12.66
C PHE A 277 -11.63 15.61 -11.30
N ILE A 278 -12.03 14.73 -10.39
CA ILE A 278 -11.31 14.52 -9.14
C ILE A 278 -10.63 13.15 -9.14
N TYR A 279 -9.34 13.14 -8.87
CA TYR A 279 -8.56 11.92 -8.70
C TYR A 279 -8.44 11.59 -7.21
N TYR A 280 -8.89 10.42 -6.82
CA TYR A 280 -8.91 9.95 -5.45
C TYR A 280 -7.51 9.59 -4.94
N VAL A 281 -6.66 10.57 -4.83
CA VAL A 281 -5.26 10.42 -4.48
C VAL A 281 -4.82 11.47 -3.45
N GLY A 282 -3.76 11.16 -2.72
CA GLY A 282 -2.93 12.12 -2.02
C GLY A 282 -1.56 12.01 -2.66
N PRO A 283 -1.24 12.87 -3.61
CA PRO A 283 0.04 12.82 -4.31
C PRO A 283 1.20 13.13 -3.36
N VAL A 284 2.38 12.66 -3.73
CA VAL A 284 3.65 13.04 -3.13
C VAL A 284 4.25 14.19 -3.94
N ASP A 285 5.09 15.01 -3.33
CA ASP A 285 5.79 16.07 -4.05
C ASP A 285 6.63 15.51 -5.19
N ALA A 286 6.73 16.27 -6.26
CA ALA A 286 7.52 15.93 -7.42
C ALA A 286 9.00 15.83 -7.08
N VAL A 287 9.67 14.83 -7.66
CA VAL A 287 11.13 14.71 -7.68
C VAL A 287 11.60 14.80 -9.12
N ARG A 288 12.67 15.47 -9.43
CA ARG A 288 13.11 15.81 -10.80
C ARG A 288 12.17 16.80 -11.49
N ASP A 289 11.98 16.66 -12.79
CA ASP A 289 11.15 17.52 -13.64
C ASP A 289 9.70 17.03 -13.78
N GLU A 290 9.24 16.20 -12.86
CA GLU A 290 7.88 15.68 -12.85
C GLU A 290 6.87 16.78 -12.47
N VAL A 291 5.71 16.76 -13.07
CA VAL A 291 4.61 17.68 -12.70
C VAL A 291 4.10 17.38 -11.31
N ILE A 292 4.14 16.10 -10.91
CA ILE A 292 3.68 15.58 -9.64
C ILE A 292 4.46 14.30 -9.31
N GLY A 293 4.70 14.04 -8.04
CA GLY A 293 5.32 12.80 -7.59
C GLY A 293 4.37 11.60 -7.62
N PRO A 294 4.77 10.46 -7.06
CA PRO A 294 3.96 9.25 -7.03
C PRO A 294 2.52 9.50 -6.58
N ALA A 295 1.56 9.07 -7.39
CA ALA A 295 0.15 9.37 -7.24
C ALA A 295 -0.73 8.13 -7.45
N GLY A 296 -0.64 7.16 -6.54
CA GLY A 296 -1.47 5.94 -6.55
C GLY A 296 -2.89 6.19 -6.04
N PRO A 297 -3.95 5.79 -6.79
CA PRO A 297 -5.33 6.05 -6.41
C PRO A 297 -5.76 5.24 -5.18
N THR A 298 -6.67 5.79 -4.39
CA THR A 298 -7.36 5.06 -3.32
C THR A 298 -8.59 4.32 -3.86
N THR A 299 -9.12 3.39 -3.07
CA THR A 299 -10.33 2.63 -3.39
C THR A 299 -11.54 3.56 -3.59
N ALA A 300 -12.19 3.46 -4.75
CA ALA A 300 -13.30 4.33 -5.15
C ALA A 300 -14.51 4.21 -4.20
N THR A 301 -14.91 2.99 -3.84
CA THR A 301 -16.07 2.73 -2.97
C THR A 301 -16.05 3.45 -1.62
N ARG A 302 -14.89 3.87 -1.15
CA ARG A 302 -14.78 4.71 0.06
C ARG A 302 -15.37 6.10 -0.11
N MET A 303 -15.43 6.58 -1.36
CA MET A 303 -15.91 7.90 -1.73
C MET A 303 -17.39 7.89 -2.13
N ASP A 304 -18.01 6.72 -2.33
CA ASP A 304 -19.39 6.59 -2.86
C ASP A 304 -20.41 7.39 -2.06
N LYS A 305 -20.28 7.40 -0.74
CA LYS A 305 -21.17 8.18 0.15
C LYS A 305 -21.10 9.70 -0.03
N PHE A 306 -20.16 10.22 -0.80
CA PHE A 306 -20.01 11.65 -1.10
C PHE A 306 -20.33 11.97 -2.56
N THR A 307 -20.49 10.95 -3.40
CA THR A 307 -20.53 11.07 -4.86
C THR A 307 -21.70 11.90 -5.32
N ASP A 308 -22.91 11.59 -4.88
CA ASP A 308 -24.14 12.24 -5.32
C ASP A 308 -24.11 13.75 -4.99
N ASP A 309 -23.79 14.07 -3.74
CA ASP A 309 -23.71 15.47 -3.30
C ASP A 309 -22.65 16.28 -4.09
N LEU A 310 -21.50 15.69 -4.38
CA LEU A 310 -20.46 16.40 -5.14
C LEU A 310 -20.85 16.60 -6.60
N LEU A 311 -21.41 15.58 -7.26
CA LEU A 311 -21.86 15.71 -8.65
C LEU A 311 -23.00 16.72 -8.78
N GLU A 312 -23.99 16.69 -7.89
CA GLU A 312 -25.15 17.55 -7.95
C GLU A 312 -24.86 19.01 -7.56
N LYS A 313 -23.96 19.22 -6.57
CA LYS A 313 -23.78 20.53 -5.94
C LYS A 313 -22.55 21.31 -6.40
N THR A 314 -21.60 20.66 -7.11
CA THR A 314 -20.32 21.32 -7.44
C THR A 314 -20.04 21.46 -8.95
N GLY A 315 -20.81 20.81 -9.80
CA GLY A 315 -20.55 20.77 -11.25
C GLY A 315 -19.37 19.87 -11.63
N LEU A 316 -18.91 18.99 -10.72
CA LEU A 316 -17.92 17.97 -11.01
C LEU A 316 -18.47 16.99 -12.05
N ILE A 317 -17.67 16.61 -13.06
CA ILE A 317 -18.13 15.76 -14.17
C ILE A 317 -17.52 14.36 -14.17
N GLY A 318 -16.53 14.08 -13.33
CA GLY A 318 -15.95 12.75 -13.27
C GLY A 318 -15.05 12.50 -12.06
N MET A 319 -14.86 11.22 -11.76
CA MET A 319 -14.13 10.74 -10.61
C MET A 319 -13.21 9.59 -11.01
N ILE A 320 -11.97 9.62 -10.55
CA ILE A 320 -10.96 8.60 -10.84
C ILE A 320 -10.53 7.92 -9.54
N GLY A 321 -10.72 6.64 -9.46
CA GLY A 321 -10.32 5.81 -8.33
C GLY A 321 -9.90 4.43 -8.78
N LYS A 322 -9.74 3.50 -7.85
CA LYS A 322 -9.40 2.09 -8.15
C LYS A 322 -10.37 1.13 -7.46
N ALA A 323 -10.28 -0.15 -7.85
CA ALA A 323 -11.09 -1.29 -7.44
C ALA A 323 -12.52 -1.26 -7.96
N GLU A 324 -13.19 -2.38 -7.76
CA GLU A 324 -14.57 -2.59 -8.19
C GLU A 324 -15.51 -1.60 -7.49
N ARG A 325 -16.51 -1.22 -8.24
CA ARG A 325 -17.58 -0.34 -7.83
C ARG A 325 -18.93 -1.01 -8.13
#